data_e935f7a8a4404acef990cd8482fad2d0
#
_entry.id   e935f7a8a4404acef990cd8482fad2d0
#
_cell.length_a   1.000
_cell.length_b   1.000
_cell.length_c   1.000
_cell.angle_alpha   90.00
_cell.angle_beta   90.00
_cell.angle_gamma   90.00
#
_symmetry.space_group_name_H-M   'P 1'
#
loop_
_entity.id
_entity.type
_entity.pdbx_description
1 polymer ?
#
loop_
_entity_poly.entity_id
_entity_poly.type
_entity_poly.pdbx_seq_one_letter_code
_entity_poly.pdbx_strand_id
1 'polypeptide(L)'
;MKFTPRKKGLSTPGRYALVFAALMAAFFLLLYLAGLVPQRLVFENLKASAAQFHEESRQPSAYGCYPQLLYHGEGSYQLDNGSELRILHQSLYLDTRADPASVLENPYWAAEESDGPLEDLRQLSRMEEPPAPNDRYSRYLMGFRAVVRPLLALFPYPEIRRIVMWTVLLLFALVTAGFAKRMGLRMALLFAGCFLTANPVMIVSSLQFSCCFVLAFAAMAAVLFLRTSQERVPLLLFITGALTQYVDFYTTPVLTLVLPAGTALLLLQQEGRLQRPKQALIFLGRCLLAWAAA
;
A
#
# COMPACT_ATOMS: atom_id res chain seq x y z
N MET A 1 -16.65 41.83 -31.85
CA MET A 1 -16.14 41.22 -30.63
C MET A 1 -16.99 39.97 -30.34
N LYS A 2 -16.49 38.76 -30.61
CA LYS A 2 -17.22 37.50 -30.32
C LYS A 2 -16.87 37.11 -28.88
N PHE A 3 -17.82 37.22 -27.97
CA PHE A 3 -17.73 36.64 -26.61
C PHE A 3 -17.77 35.11 -26.74
N THR A 4 -16.63 34.46 -26.66
CA THR A 4 -16.57 33.03 -26.43
C THR A 4 -16.93 32.77 -24.95
N PRO A 5 -17.98 32.01 -24.64
CA PRO A 5 -18.34 31.73 -23.25
C PRO A 5 -17.22 30.90 -22.63
N ARG A 6 -16.58 31.44 -21.60
CA ARG A 6 -15.63 30.72 -20.75
C ARG A 6 -16.38 29.54 -20.13
N LYS A 7 -16.06 28.30 -20.56
CA LYS A 7 -16.63 27.08 -19.93
C LYS A 7 -16.40 27.21 -18.42
N LYS A 8 -17.47 27.32 -17.63
CA LYS A 8 -17.42 27.30 -16.17
C LYS A 8 -16.86 25.93 -15.78
N GLY A 9 -15.60 25.87 -15.37
CA GLY A 9 -15.01 24.67 -14.79
C GLY A 9 -15.76 24.30 -13.50
N LEU A 10 -15.75 23.01 -13.15
CA LEU A 10 -16.30 22.52 -11.88
C LEU A 10 -15.73 23.32 -10.70
N SER A 11 -16.59 23.63 -9.72
CA SER A 11 -16.16 24.21 -8.44
C SER A 11 -15.18 23.26 -7.72
N THR A 12 -14.32 23.79 -6.86
CA THR A 12 -13.36 22.97 -6.10
C THR A 12 -14.02 21.77 -5.39
N PRO A 13 -15.12 21.94 -4.62
CA PRO A 13 -15.83 20.81 -4.01
C PRO A 13 -16.35 19.79 -5.03
N GLY A 14 -16.93 20.25 -6.14
CA GLY A 14 -17.41 19.36 -7.21
C GLY A 14 -16.30 18.53 -7.86
N ARG A 15 -15.09 19.09 -7.94
CA ARG A 15 -13.92 18.36 -8.45
C ARG A 15 -13.50 17.24 -7.49
N TYR A 16 -13.46 17.47 -6.18
CA TYR A 16 -13.14 16.45 -5.18
C TYR A 16 -14.21 15.34 -5.16
N ALA A 17 -15.50 15.72 -5.20
CA ALA A 17 -16.60 14.75 -5.27
C ALA A 17 -16.53 13.87 -6.52
N LEU A 18 -16.22 14.44 -7.69
CA LEU A 18 -16.04 13.67 -8.92
C LEU A 18 -14.85 12.70 -8.83
N VAL A 19 -13.72 13.17 -8.31
CA VAL A 19 -12.52 12.33 -8.13
C VAL A 19 -12.81 11.21 -7.13
N PHE A 20 -13.50 11.49 -6.03
CA PHE A 20 -13.91 10.47 -5.07
C PHE A 20 -14.80 9.40 -5.70
N ALA A 21 -15.85 9.81 -6.41
CA ALA A 21 -16.75 8.87 -7.09
C ALA A 21 -16.01 8.01 -8.12
N ALA A 22 -15.09 8.61 -8.89
CA ALA A 22 -14.27 7.88 -9.85
C ALA A 22 -13.33 6.88 -9.19
N LEU A 23 -12.70 7.25 -8.05
CA LEU A 23 -11.85 6.35 -7.27
C LEU A 23 -12.66 5.19 -6.68
N MET A 24 -13.82 5.46 -6.09
CA MET A 24 -14.70 4.41 -5.56
C MET A 24 -15.11 3.42 -6.65
N ALA A 25 -15.56 3.92 -7.81
CA ALA A 25 -15.90 3.07 -8.93
C ALA A 25 -14.70 2.22 -9.41
N ALA A 26 -13.50 2.82 -9.48
CA ALA A 26 -12.28 2.11 -9.85
C ALA A 26 -11.90 1.05 -8.82
N PHE A 27 -12.02 1.33 -7.52
CA PHE A 27 -11.69 0.40 -6.44
C PHE A 27 -12.58 -0.85 -6.46
N PHE A 28 -13.89 -0.66 -6.60
CA PHE A 28 -14.83 -1.78 -6.75
C PHE A 28 -14.58 -2.58 -8.03
N LEU A 29 -14.35 -1.88 -9.15
CA LEU A 29 -14.06 -2.54 -10.42
C LEU A 29 -12.78 -3.38 -10.35
N LEU A 30 -11.71 -2.85 -9.75
CA LEU A 30 -10.45 -3.57 -9.60
C LEU A 30 -10.60 -4.83 -8.73
N LEU A 31 -11.30 -4.74 -7.60
CA LEU A 31 -11.62 -5.90 -6.77
C LEU A 31 -12.46 -6.93 -7.53
N TYR A 32 -13.50 -6.47 -8.23
CA TYR A 32 -14.35 -7.35 -9.03
C TYR A 32 -13.55 -8.10 -10.09
N LEU A 33 -12.72 -7.38 -10.86
CA LEU A 33 -11.87 -7.98 -11.89
C LEU A 33 -10.83 -8.95 -11.30
N ALA A 34 -10.22 -8.60 -10.16
CA ALA A 34 -9.32 -9.51 -9.45
C ALA A 34 -10.03 -10.78 -9.00
N GLY A 35 -11.29 -10.68 -8.56
CA GLY A 35 -12.13 -11.83 -8.18
C GLY A 35 -12.48 -12.77 -9.35
N LEU A 36 -12.35 -12.33 -10.60
CA LEU A 36 -12.51 -13.20 -11.78
C LEU A 36 -11.33 -14.14 -12.02
N VAL A 37 -10.19 -13.91 -11.35
CA VAL A 37 -9.01 -14.79 -11.42
C VAL A 37 -9.37 -16.16 -10.84
N PRO A 38 -9.06 -17.29 -11.51
CA PRO A 38 -9.40 -18.62 -11.03
C PRO A 38 -8.80 -18.94 -9.66
N GLN A 39 -9.64 -19.32 -8.70
CA GLN A 39 -9.24 -19.61 -7.33
C GLN A 39 -8.16 -20.71 -7.25
N ARG A 40 -8.26 -21.73 -8.10
CA ARG A 40 -7.31 -22.83 -8.16
C ARG A 40 -5.86 -22.36 -8.37
N LEU A 41 -5.62 -21.40 -9.29
CA LEU A 41 -4.27 -20.86 -9.53
C LEU A 41 -3.72 -20.13 -8.29
N VAL A 42 -4.58 -19.36 -7.60
CA VAL A 42 -4.22 -18.68 -6.36
C VAL A 42 -3.91 -19.70 -5.25
N PHE A 43 -4.70 -20.76 -5.15
CA PHE A 43 -4.54 -21.80 -4.15
C PHE A 43 -3.23 -22.58 -4.34
N GLU A 44 -2.88 -23.00 -5.56
CA GLU A 44 -1.64 -23.72 -5.82
C GLU A 44 -0.38 -22.91 -5.45
N ASN A 45 -0.36 -21.63 -5.78
CA ASN A 45 0.74 -20.74 -5.41
C ASN A 45 0.76 -20.41 -3.92
N LEU A 46 -0.40 -20.36 -3.26
CA LEU A 46 -0.48 -20.23 -1.80
C LEU A 46 0.11 -21.47 -1.12
N LYS A 47 -0.21 -22.67 -1.58
CA LYS A 47 0.40 -23.93 -1.10
C LYS A 47 1.92 -23.93 -1.30
N ALA A 48 2.39 -23.54 -2.47
CA ALA A 48 3.84 -23.42 -2.75
C ALA A 48 4.53 -22.41 -1.81
N SER A 49 3.80 -21.42 -1.31
CA SER A 49 4.31 -20.42 -0.37
C SER A 49 4.47 -20.95 1.06
N ALA A 50 3.80 -22.04 1.41
CA ALA A 50 3.79 -22.57 2.78
C ALA A 50 5.21 -22.96 3.28
N ALA A 51 6.07 -23.45 2.41
CA ALA A 51 7.45 -23.82 2.76
C ALA A 51 8.26 -22.62 3.28
N GLN A 52 8.09 -21.44 2.67
CA GLN A 52 8.74 -20.20 3.10
C GLN A 52 8.32 -19.80 4.51
N PHE A 53 7.02 -19.79 4.78
CA PHE A 53 6.51 -19.42 6.10
C PHE A 53 6.91 -20.44 7.17
N HIS A 54 6.98 -21.72 6.83
CA HIS A 54 7.49 -22.75 7.74
C HIS A 54 8.95 -22.54 8.07
N GLU A 55 9.77 -22.24 7.09
CA GLU A 55 11.22 -22.00 7.30
C GLU A 55 11.41 -20.75 8.17
N GLU A 56 10.73 -19.66 7.86
CA GLU A 56 10.78 -18.44 8.65
C GLU A 56 10.30 -18.64 10.10
N SER A 57 9.28 -19.49 10.32
CA SER A 57 8.74 -19.78 11.67
C SER A 57 9.65 -20.67 12.52
N ARG A 58 10.64 -21.36 11.95
CA ARG A 58 11.64 -22.13 12.70
C ARG A 58 12.68 -21.26 13.40
N GLN A 59 12.79 -19.99 13.01
CA GLN A 59 13.66 -19.05 13.71
C GLN A 59 13.11 -18.74 15.10
N PRO A 60 13.97 -18.59 16.12
CA PRO A 60 13.50 -18.39 17.50
C PRO A 60 12.77 -17.05 17.62
N SER A 61 11.46 -17.11 17.63
CA SER A 61 10.60 -16.02 17.99
C SER A 61 9.56 -16.55 18.97
N ALA A 62 9.23 -15.76 20.00
CA ALA A 62 8.24 -16.15 21.01
C ALA A 62 6.85 -16.41 20.42
N TYR A 63 6.59 -15.97 19.20
CA TYR A 63 5.28 -15.98 18.55
C TYR A 63 5.23 -16.81 17.24
N GLY A 64 6.23 -17.59 16.90
CA GLY A 64 6.25 -18.48 15.74
C GLY A 64 6.07 -17.83 14.36
N CYS A 65 5.04 -16.98 14.20
CA CYS A 65 4.73 -16.24 12.98
C CYS A 65 5.46 -14.89 12.83
N TYR A 66 6.36 -14.55 13.73
CA TYR A 66 7.14 -13.31 13.73
C TYR A 66 8.65 -13.60 13.67
N PRO A 67 9.16 -14.08 12.53
CA PRO A 67 10.58 -14.39 12.38
C PRO A 67 11.43 -13.13 12.47
N GLN A 68 12.59 -13.26 13.10
CA GLN A 68 13.59 -12.17 13.14
C GLN A 68 14.44 -12.23 11.86
N LEU A 69 14.51 -11.10 11.14
CA LEU A 69 15.36 -10.97 9.94
C LEU A 69 16.84 -10.80 10.28
N LEU A 70 17.13 -10.11 11.39
CA LEU A 70 18.47 -9.83 11.88
C LEU A 70 18.49 -10.02 13.38
N TYR A 71 19.50 -10.74 13.89
CA TYR A 71 19.67 -10.96 15.31
C TYR A 71 20.35 -9.72 15.96
N HIS A 72 19.55 -8.84 16.56
CA HIS A 72 20.02 -7.72 17.36
C HIS A 72 19.12 -7.51 18.59
N GLY A 73 19.09 -8.50 19.49
CA GLY A 73 18.30 -8.38 20.71
C GLY A 73 16.78 -8.51 20.48
N GLU A 74 16.01 -8.29 21.52
CA GLU A 74 14.58 -8.57 21.55
C GLU A 74 13.77 -7.70 20.56
N GLY A 75 13.22 -8.31 19.53
CA GLY A 75 12.06 -7.83 18.77
C GLY A 75 12.26 -6.70 17.76
N SER A 76 13.47 -6.14 17.58
CA SER A 76 13.63 -4.93 16.75
C SER A 76 13.63 -5.13 15.23
N TYR A 77 13.72 -6.37 14.73
CA TYR A 77 13.78 -6.68 13.30
C TYR A 77 12.89 -7.88 12.96
N GLN A 78 11.65 -7.84 13.41
CA GLN A 78 10.71 -8.94 13.32
C GLN A 78 9.71 -8.71 12.20
N LEU A 79 9.53 -9.70 11.30
CA LEU A 79 8.44 -9.68 10.30
C LEU A 79 7.11 -10.07 10.96
N ASP A 80 6.05 -9.39 10.58
CA ASP A 80 4.69 -9.76 10.94
C ASP A 80 4.10 -10.74 9.89
N ASN A 81 4.54 -11.99 9.94
CA ASN A 81 4.02 -13.02 9.05
C ASN A 81 2.55 -13.35 9.33
N GLY A 82 2.02 -13.03 10.51
CA GLY A 82 0.60 -13.20 10.80
C GLY A 82 -0.28 -12.31 9.92
N SER A 83 0.09 -11.03 9.77
CA SER A 83 -0.59 -10.12 8.85
C SER A 83 -0.36 -10.48 7.39
N GLU A 84 0.86 -10.88 7.00
CA GLU A 84 1.15 -11.33 5.64
C GLU A 84 0.27 -12.54 5.24
N LEU A 85 0.14 -13.52 6.13
CA LEU A 85 -0.72 -14.69 5.90
C LEU A 85 -2.20 -14.32 5.79
N ARG A 86 -2.67 -13.38 6.61
CA ARG A 86 -4.05 -12.88 6.51
C ARG A 86 -4.32 -12.24 5.14
N ILE A 87 -3.35 -11.47 4.62
CA ILE A 87 -3.40 -10.89 3.27
C ILE A 87 -3.59 -11.98 2.22
N LEU A 88 -2.78 -13.05 2.30
CA LEU A 88 -2.79 -14.13 1.33
C LEU A 88 -4.10 -14.94 1.39
N HIS A 89 -4.58 -15.28 2.61
CA HIS A 89 -5.83 -15.99 2.82
C HIS A 89 -7.04 -15.22 2.29
N GLN A 90 -7.16 -13.93 2.60
CA GLN A 90 -8.25 -13.10 2.08
C GLN A 90 -8.18 -12.91 0.56
N SER A 91 -6.97 -12.95 -0.02
CA SER A 91 -6.80 -12.91 -1.46
C SER A 91 -7.25 -14.22 -2.14
N LEU A 92 -7.11 -15.38 -1.48
CA LEU A 92 -7.61 -16.66 -1.97
C LEU A 92 -9.13 -16.67 -2.12
N TYR A 93 -9.86 -16.09 -1.16
CA TYR A 93 -11.32 -16.14 -1.10
C TYR A 93 -12.04 -14.96 -1.76
N LEU A 94 -11.34 -14.06 -2.43
CA LEU A 94 -11.96 -13.07 -3.31
C LEU A 94 -12.38 -13.74 -4.62
N ASP A 95 -13.54 -14.38 -4.66
CA ASP A 95 -14.07 -15.07 -5.85
C ASP A 95 -15.43 -14.51 -6.26
N THR A 96 -15.41 -13.55 -7.18
CA THR A 96 -16.62 -12.88 -7.66
C THR A 96 -17.43 -13.71 -8.68
N ARG A 97 -16.90 -14.86 -9.14
CA ARG A 97 -17.64 -15.81 -9.97
C ARG A 97 -18.57 -16.66 -9.12
N ALA A 98 -18.08 -17.12 -7.98
CA ALA A 98 -18.85 -17.92 -7.03
C ALA A 98 -19.75 -17.03 -6.16
N ASP A 99 -19.22 -15.93 -5.67
CA ASP A 99 -19.91 -14.98 -4.77
C ASP A 99 -19.50 -13.53 -5.06
N PRO A 100 -20.31 -12.74 -5.76
CA PRO A 100 -20.05 -11.31 -5.98
C PRO A 100 -19.94 -10.50 -4.68
N ALA A 101 -20.58 -10.94 -3.58
CA ALA A 101 -20.49 -10.27 -2.28
C ALA A 101 -19.11 -10.42 -1.62
N SER A 102 -18.27 -11.37 -2.07
CA SER A 102 -16.89 -11.56 -1.60
C SER A 102 -16.03 -10.30 -1.67
N VAL A 103 -16.39 -9.34 -2.54
CA VAL A 103 -15.74 -8.01 -2.63
C VAL A 103 -15.86 -7.24 -1.30
N LEU A 104 -17.02 -7.31 -0.65
CA LEU A 104 -17.33 -6.57 0.58
C LEU A 104 -17.19 -7.40 1.85
N GLU A 105 -17.49 -8.68 1.77
CA GLU A 105 -17.57 -9.54 2.94
C GLU A 105 -16.21 -10.05 3.40
N ASN A 106 -15.17 -9.99 2.54
CA ASN A 106 -13.82 -10.47 2.83
C ASN A 106 -13.83 -11.88 3.46
N PRO A 107 -14.42 -12.88 2.78
CA PRO A 107 -14.46 -14.23 3.31
C PRO A 107 -13.05 -14.81 3.47
N TYR A 108 -12.88 -15.67 4.45
CA TYR A 108 -11.67 -16.48 4.65
C TYR A 108 -12.02 -17.79 5.33
N TRP A 109 -11.07 -18.71 5.32
CA TRP A 109 -11.19 -19.96 6.06
C TRP A 109 -10.22 -19.95 7.23
N ALA A 110 -10.69 -20.41 8.39
CA ALA A 110 -9.90 -20.69 9.58
C ALA A 110 -10.16 -22.11 10.03
N ALA A 111 -9.13 -22.83 10.45
CA ALA A 111 -9.29 -24.17 11.01
C ALA A 111 -9.98 -24.10 12.38
N GLU A 112 -10.78 -25.12 12.73
CA GLU A 112 -11.56 -25.16 13.99
C GLU A 112 -10.67 -25.10 15.23
N GLU A 113 -9.47 -25.72 15.18
CA GLU A 113 -8.49 -25.74 16.27
C GLU A 113 -7.21 -25.05 15.80
N SER A 114 -7.29 -23.78 15.39
CA SER A 114 -6.15 -23.04 14.86
C SER A 114 -5.57 -22.10 15.90
N ASP A 115 -4.24 -22.17 16.08
CA ASP A 115 -3.47 -21.19 16.86
C ASP A 115 -3.19 -19.90 16.08
N GLY A 116 -3.73 -19.77 14.86
CA GLY A 116 -3.61 -18.58 14.03
C GLY A 116 -3.28 -18.83 12.55
N PRO A 117 -3.03 -17.76 11.77
CA PRO A 117 -2.93 -17.85 10.30
C PRO A 117 -1.86 -18.81 9.77
N LEU A 118 -0.81 -19.08 10.54
CA LEU A 118 0.24 -20.03 10.14
C LEU A 118 -0.26 -21.48 10.17
N GLU A 119 -1.04 -21.85 11.20
CA GLU A 119 -1.64 -23.18 11.28
C GLU A 119 -2.73 -23.34 10.22
N ASP A 120 -3.51 -22.29 9.96
CA ASP A 120 -4.48 -22.27 8.86
C ASP A 120 -3.78 -22.57 7.51
N LEU A 121 -2.66 -21.90 7.21
CA LEU A 121 -1.89 -22.17 5.99
C LEU A 121 -1.34 -23.59 5.95
N ARG A 122 -0.86 -24.11 7.09
CA ARG A 122 -0.33 -25.46 7.19
C ARG A 122 -1.40 -26.51 6.86
N GLN A 123 -2.62 -26.32 7.37
CA GLN A 123 -3.73 -27.21 7.08
C GLN A 123 -4.19 -27.08 5.62
N LEU A 124 -4.34 -25.83 5.13
CA LEU A 124 -4.66 -25.55 3.72
C LEU A 124 -3.66 -26.21 2.77
N SER A 125 -2.37 -26.17 3.08
CA SER A 125 -1.33 -26.73 2.20
C SER A 125 -1.41 -28.25 1.99
N ARG A 126 -2.11 -28.96 2.87
CA ARG A 126 -2.34 -30.42 2.80
C ARG A 126 -3.61 -30.79 2.04
N MET A 127 -4.45 -29.84 1.72
CA MET A 127 -5.73 -30.07 1.03
C MET A 127 -5.49 -30.11 -0.49
N GLU A 128 -6.33 -30.87 -1.20
CA GLU A 128 -6.31 -30.92 -2.66
C GLU A 128 -7.03 -29.73 -3.29
N GLU A 129 -8.10 -29.27 -2.64
CA GLU A 129 -8.92 -28.12 -3.04
C GLU A 129 -9.12 -27.15 -1.86
N PRO A 130 -9.32 -25.85 -2.13
CA PRO A 130 -9.61 -24.91 -1.07
C PRO A 130 -10.96 -25.22 -0.42
N PRO A 131 -11.03 -25.34 0.91
CA PRO A 131 -12.31 -25.52 1.62
C PRO A 131 -13.20 -24.30 1.45
N ALA A 132 -14.50 -24.46 1.65
CA ALA A 132 -15.42 -23.32 1.67
C ALA A 132 -15.03 -22.35 2.82
N PRO A 133 -15.15 -21.02 2.60
CA PRO A 133 -14.88 -20.06 3.66
C PRO A 133 -15.88 -20.26 4.79
N ASN A 134 -15.41 -20.17 6.04
CA ASN A 134 -16.23 -20.36 7.24
C ASN A 134 -16.28 -19.13 8.13
N ASP A 135 -15.56 -18.06 7.77
CA ASP A 135 -15.53 -16.78 8.50
C ASP A 135 -15.43 -15.59 7.54
N ARG A 136 -15.69 -14.36 8.03
CA ARG A 136 -15.75 -13.12 7.25
C ARG A 136 -15.15 -11.97 8.03
N TYR A 137 -14.50 -11.04 7.31
CA TYR A 137 -13.90 -9.85 7.90
C TYR A 137 -14.36 -8.59 7.17
N SER A 138 -15.62 -8.20 7.38
CA SER A 138 -16.26 -7.08 6.66
C SER A 138 -15.92 -5.68 7.17
N ARG A 139 -14.88 -5.54 8.00
CA ARG A 139 -14.53 -4.27 8.64
C ARG A 139 -13.93 -3.23 7.67
N TYR A 140 -13.21 -3.68 6.66
CA TYR A 140 -12.52 -2.83 5.67
C TYR A 140 -12.72 -3.39 4.26
N LEU A 141 -12.54 -2.53 3.24
CA LEU A 141 -12.67 -2.95 1.83
C LEU A 141 -11.57 -3.91 1.37
N MET A 142 -10.42 -3.94 2.04
CA MET A 142 -9.29 -4.83 1.76
C MET A 142 -8.84 -4.79 0.30
N GLY A 143 -8.60 -3.58 -0.22
CA GLY A 143 -8.28 -3.34 -1.63
C GLY A 143 -6.94 -3.91 -2.09
N PHE A 144 -6.01 -4.23 -1.18
CA PHE A 144 -4.78 -4.94 -1.51
C PHE A 144 -5.04 -6.25 -2.30
N ARG A 145 -6.20 -6.89 -2.08
CA ARG A 145 -6.60 -8.09 -2.81
C ARG A 145 -6.67 -7.88 -4.32
N ALA A 146 -6.97 -6.65 -4.76
CA ALA A 146 -6.97 -6.30 -6.18
C ALA A 146 -5.59 -6.45 -6.84
N VAL A 147 -4.51 -6.37 -6.05
CA VAL A 147 -3.12 -6.52 -6.50
C VAL A 147 -2.58 -7.91 -6.16
N VAL A 148 -2.77 -8.34 -4.92
CA VAL A 148 -2.17 -9.58 -4.41
C VAL A 148 -2.79 -10.81 -5.08
N ARG A 149 -4.11 -10.84 -5.31
CA ARG A 149 -4.76 -12.02 -5.94
C ARG A 149 -4.24 -12.32 -7.34
N PRO A 150 -4.18 -11.37 -8.31
CA PRO A 150 -3.61 -11.67 -9.62
C PRO A 150 -2.11 -12.01 -9.56
N LEU A 151 -1.35 -11.43 -8.63
CA LEU A 151 0.04 -11.81 -8.43
C LEU A 151 0.16 -13.23 -7.89
N LEU A 152 -0.66 -13.64 -6.92
CA LEU A 152 -0.72 -15.01 -6.41
C LEU A 152 -1.17 -16.03 -7.46
N ALA A 153 -1.94 -15.63 -8.47
CA ALA A 153 -2.26 -16.52 -9.56
C ALA A 153 -1.06 -16.83 -10.49
N LEU A 154 -0.05 -15.97 -10.48
CA LEU A 154 1.13 -16.06 -11.34
C LEU A 154 2.38 -16.53 -10.58
N PHE A 155 2.50 -16.17 -9.30
CA PHE A 155 3.73 -16.32 -8.52
C PHE A 155 3.42 -16.76 -7.08
N PRO A 156 4.24 -17.63 -6.48
CA PRO A 156 4.21 -17.87 -5.05
C PRO A 156 4.73 -16.63 -4.28
N TYR A 157 4.44 -16.57 -2.98
CA TYR A 157 4.72 -15.41 -2.12
C TYR A 157 6.20 -14.92 -2.13
N PRO A 158 7.23 -15.78 -2.15
CA PRO A 158 8.61 -15.31 -2.22
C PRO A 158 8.91 -14.42 -3.44
N GLU A 159 8.30 -14.75 -4.59
CA GLU A 159 8.41 -13.97 -5.81
C GLU A 159 7.65 -12.64 -5.71
N ILE A 160 6.46 -12.66 -5.13
CA ILE A 160 5.68 -11.44 -4.88
C ILE A 160 6.46 -10.50 -3.97
N ARG A 161 7.08 -11.02 -2.90
CA ARG A 161 7.95 -10.24 -2.01
C ARG A 161 9.13 -9.61 -2.77
N ARG A 162 9.75 -10.35 -3.70
CA ARG A 162 10.83 -9.82 -4.57
C ARG A 162 10.33 -8.71 -5.52
N ILE A 163 9.15 -8.88 -6.12
CA ILE A 163 8.54 -7.85 -6.99
C ILE A 163 8.29 -6.57 -6.20
N VAL A 164 7.72 -6.68 -5.01
CA VAL A 164 7.45 -5.55 -4.13
C VAL A 164 8.75 -4.88 -3.68
N MET A 165 9.77 -5.67 -3.29
CA MET A 165 11.10 -5.16 -2.96
C MET A 165 11.67 -4.30 -4.09
N TRP A 166 11.70 -4.80 -5.32
CA TRP A 166 12.21 -4.03 -6.46
C TRP A 166 11.36 -2.80 -6.75
N THR A 167 10.05 -2.86 -6.56
CA THR A 167 9.16 -1.70 -6.73
C THR A 167 9.52 -0.59 -5.74
N VAL A 168 9.71 -0.92 -4.46
CA VAL A 168 10.12 0.07 -3.44
C VAL A 168 11.49 0.65 -3.75
N LEU A 169 12.47 -0.20 -4.10
CA LEU A 169 13.84 0.25 -4.40
C LEU A 169 13.90 1.13 -5.66
N LEU A 170 13.15 0.80 -6.70
CA LEU A 170 13.06 1.63 -7.91
C LEU A 170 12.42 2.99 -7.63
N LEU A 171 11.33 3.02 -6.86
CA LEU A 171 10.70 4.27 -6.46
C LEU A 171 11.60 5.09 -5.54
N PHE A 172 12.30 4.46 -4.60
CA PHE A 172 13.31 5.12 -3.77
C PHE A 172 14.41 5.75 -4.62
N ALA A 173 14.97 5.02 -5.59
CA ALA A 173 15.98 5.53 -6.50
C ALA A 173 15.44 6.72 -7.34
N LEU A 174 14.20 6.60 -7.83
CA LEU A 174 13.54 7.67 -8.58
C LEU A 174 13.37 8.94 -7.74
N VAL A 175 12.89 8.82 -6.50
CA VAL A 175 12.73 9.95 -5.56
C VAL A 175 14.09 10.58 -5.23
N THR A 176 15.11 9.75 -4.95
CA THR A 176 16.49 10.21 -4.69
C THR A 176 17.05 11.01 -5.89
N ALA A 177 16.88 10.49 -7.10
CA ALA A 177 17.26 11.21 -8.33
C ALA A 177 16.47 12.52 -8.51
N GLY A 178 15.18 12.51 -8.15
CA GLY A 178 14.33 13.69 -8.14
C GLY A 178 14.84 14.78 -7.18
N PHE A 179 15.22 14.41 -5.97
CA PHE A 179 15.85 15.32 -5.01
C PHE A 179 17.18 15.85 -5.52
N ALA A 180 18.05 14.98 -6.06
CA ALA A 180 19.33 15.40 -6.63
C ALA A 180 19.13 16.44 -7.74
N LYS A 181 18.17 16.21 -8.63
CA LYS A 181 17.88 17.10 -9.77
C LYS A 181 17.24 18.43 -9.35
N ARG A 182 16.34 18.42 -8.35
CA ARG A 182 15.53 19.59 -7.97
C ARG A 182 16.13 20.39 -6.83
N MET A 183 16.80 19.73 -5.88
CA MET A 183 17.25 20.32 -4.61
C MET A 183 18.75 20.12 -4.35
N GLY A 184 19.43 19.40 -5.24
CA GLY A 184 20.86 19.13 -5.15
C GLY A 184 21.24 17.87 -4.39
N LEU A 185 22.49 17.46 -4.53
CA LEU A 185 23.03 16.20 -4.02
C LEU A 185 22.91 16.08 -2.49
N ARG A 186 23.09 17.17 -1.75
CA ARG A 186 23.00 17.14 -0.27
C ARG A 186 21.64 16.67 0.21
N MET A 187 20.54 17.15 -0.41
CA MET A 187 19.19 16.73 -0.04
C MET A 187 18.92 15.30 -0.45
N ALA A 188 19.41 14.86 -1.60
CA ALA A 188 19.32 13.46 -2.03
C ALA A 188 20.04 12.51 -1.06
N LEU A 189 21.25 12.87 -0.61
CA LEU A 189 21.99 12.07 0.38
C LEU A 189 21.31 12.06 1.75
N LEU A 190 20.74 13.18 2.19
CA LEU A 190 19.95 13.23 3.43
C LEU A 190 18.75 12.30 3.36
N PHE A 191 17.98 12.37 2.27
CA PHE A 191 16.81 11.48 2.07
C PHE A 191 17.25 10.02 2.03
N ALA A 192 18.32 9.68 1.29
CA ALA A 192 18.85 8.32 1.24
C ALA A 192 19.32 7.83 2.62
N GLY A 193 20.01 8.66 3.38
CA GLY A 193 20.42 8.35 4.74
C GLY A 193 19.25 8.10 5.68
N CYS A 194 18.19 8.92 5.61
CA CYS A 194 16.97 8.71 6.39
C CYS A 194 16.29 7.37 6.05
N PHE A 195 16.23 6.98 4.78
CA PHE A 195 15.66 5.70 4.38
C PHE A 195 16.51 4.53 4.89
N LEU A 196 17.83 4.61 4.79
CA LEU A 196 18.74 3.57 5.27
C LEU A 196 18.65 3.38 6.80
N THR A 197 18.34 4.42 7.57
CA THR A 197 18.13 4.34 9.03
C THR A 197 16.72 3.86 9.42
N ALA A 198 15.77 3.87 8.49
CA ALA A 198 14.38 3.44 8.71
C ALA A 198 14.15 1.92 8.61
N ASN A 199 15.21 1.11 8.73
CA ASN A 199 15.16 -0.34 8.58
C ASN A 199 14.61 -0.81 7.21
N PRO A 200 15.30 -0.50 6.10
CA PRO A 200 14.81 -0.80 4.76
C PRO A 200 14.58 -2.29 4.52
N VAL A 201 15.29 -3.18 5.21
CA VAL A 201 15.12 -4.63 5.08
C VAL A 201 13.71 -5.05 5.47
N MET A 202 13.17 -4.53 6.59
CA MET A 202 11.79 -4.77 7.00
C MET A 202 10.78 -4.22 5.97
N ILE A 203 11.03 -3.00 5.52
CA ILE A 203 10.14 -2.31 4.57
C ILE A 203 10.01 -3.11 3.27
N VAL A 204 11.13 -3.56 2.68
CA VAL A 204 11.13 -4.25 1.38
C VAL A 204 10.76 -5.73 1.47
N SER A 205 10.76 -6.32 2.67
CA SER A 205 10.47 -7.74 2.89
C SER A 205 9.02 -8.01 3.31
N SER A 206 8.20 -6.99 3.53
CA SER A 206 6.82 -7.12 3.99
C SER A 206 5.85 -6.39 3.06
N LEU A 207 4.78 -7.06 2.65
CA LEU A 207 3.70 -6.44 1.87
C LEU A 207 3.00 -5.36 2.71
N GLN A 208 2.80 -5.62 3.99
CA GLN A 208 2.14 -4.73 4.92
C GLN A 208 2.86 -3.37 5.03
N PHE A 209 4.19 -3.37 5.20
CA PHE A 209 4.96 -2.13 5.30
C PHE A 209 5.19 -1.48 3.92
N SER A 210 5.44 -2.28 2.90
CA SER A 210 5.77 -1.78 1.56
C SER A 210 4.67 -0.93 0.94
N CYS A 211 3.39 -1.22 1.17
CA CYS A 211 2.29 -0.52 0.50
C CYS A 211 2.31 0.98 0.78
N CYS A 212 2.53 1.41 2.02
CA CYS A 212 2.64 2.82 2.38
C CYS A 212 3.86 3.49 1.74
N PHE A 213 5.01 2.79 1.68
CA PHE A 213 6.21 3.34 1.03
C PHE A 213 6.05 3.45 -0.48
N VAL A 214 5.42 2.48 -1.14
CA VAL A 214 5.10 2.56 -2.58
C VAL A 214 4.23 3.79 -2.87
N LEU A 215 3.15 3.99 -2.11
CA LEU A 215 2.26 5.13 -2.29
C LEU A 215 2.95 6.46 -1.98
N ALA A 216 3.69 6.54 -0.87
CA ALA A 216 4.40 7.75 -0.47
C ALA A 216 5.47 8.13 -1.51
N PHE A 217 6.31 7.17 -1.95
CA PHE A 217 7.36 7.43 -2.94
C PHE A 217 6.79 7.75 -4.32
N ALA A 218 5.68 7.12 -4.73
CA ALA A 218 4.99 7.48 -5.97
C ALA A 218 4.44 8.90 -5.92
N ALA A 219 3.83 9.31 -4.80
CA ALA A 219 3.34 10.68 -4.61
C ALA A 219 4.50 11.70 -4.54
N MET A 220 5.63 11.37 -3.86
CA MET A 220 6.83 12.19 -3.86
C MET A 220 7.40 12.36 -5.28
N ALA A 221 7.49 11.26 -6.05
CA ALA A 221 7.94 11.32 -7.44
C ALA A 221 7.02 12.20 -8.29
N ALA A 222 5.69 12.10 -8.11
CA ALA A 222 4.75 13.00 -8.78
C ALA A 222 5.01 14.48 -8.44
N VAL A 223 5.26 14.81 -7.16
CA VAL A 223 5.62 16.17 -6.73
C VAL A 223 6.92 16.63 -7.38
N LEU A 224 7.95 15.78 -7.41
CA LEU A 224 9.29 16.12 -7.92
C LEU A 224 9.34 16.28 -9.44
N PHE A 225 8.61 15.44 -10.19
CA PHE A 225 8.75 15.38 -11.65
C PHE A 225 7.61 16.05 -12.43
N LEU A 226 6.36 16.06 -11.89
CA LEU A 226 5.19 16.60 -12.61
C LEU A 226 5.00 18.12 -12.42
N ARG A 227 5.96 18.84 -11.81
CA ARG A 227 5.89 20.29 -11.51
C ARG A 227 4.55 20.67 -10.88
N THR A 228 4.17 19.94 -9.84
CA THR A 228 2.89 20.08 -9.18
C THR A 228 2.77 21.48 -8.56
N SER A 229 1.74 22.23 -8.94
CA SER A 229 1.50 23.56 -8.38
C SER A 229 0.97 23.43 -6.94
N GLN A 230 1.17 24.49 -6.13
CA GLN A 230 0.65 24.59 -4.75
C GLN A 230 -0.84 24.22 -4.64
N GLU A 231 -1.65 24.51 -5.66
CA GLU A 231 -3.08 24.22 -5.70
C GLU A 231 -3.40 22.76 -6.05
N ARG A 232 -2.48 22.06 -6.70
CA ARG A 232 -2.67 20.65 -7.13
C ARG A 232 -2.19 19.65 -6.09
N VAL A 233 -1.28 20.03 -5.20
CA VAL A 233 -0.76 19.14 -4.15
C VAL A 233 -1.87 18.62 -3.24
N PRO A 234 -2.83 19.42 -2.74
CA PRO A 234 -3.92 18.88 -1.92
C PRO A 234 -4.76 17.83 -2.66
N LEU A 235 -5.01 18.00 -3.98
CA LEU A 235 -5.71 16.99 -4.75
C LEU A 235 -4.90 15.70 -4.92
N LEU A 236 -3.59 15.81 -5.14
CA LEU A 236 -2.70 14.63 -5.15
C LEU A 236 -2.78 13.90 -3.81
N LEU A 237 -2.75 14.63 -2.69
CA LEU A 237 -2.84 14.03 -1.37
C LEU A 237 -4.22 13.45 -1.06
N PHE A 238 -5.30 14.02 -1.58
CA PHE A 238 -6.62 13.40 -1.54
C PHE A 238 -6.63 12.04 -2.25
N ILE A 239 -6.09 11.96 -3.47
CA ILE A 239 -5.96 10.69 -4.20
C ILE A 239 -5.08 9.71 -3.42
N THR A 240 -3.96 10.17 -2.88
CA THR A 240 -3.05 9.34 -2.08
C THR A 240 -3.72 8.84 -0.80
N GLY A 241 -4.52 9.69 -0.12
CA GLY A 241 -5.30 9.30 1.06
C GLY A 241 -6.32 8.20 0.73
N ALA A 242 -7.08 8.36 -0.35
CA ALA A 242 -8.03 7.34 -0.80
C ALA A 242 -7.35 6.02 -1.18
N LEU A 243 -6.20 6.07 -1.86
CA LEU A 243 -5.41 4.88 -2.15
C LEU A 243 -4.85 4.23 -0.88
N THR A 244 -4.42 5.03 0.10
CA THR A 244 -3.96 4.52 1.39
C THR A 244 -5.09 3.77 2.10
N GLN A 245 -6.26 4.39 2.22
CA GLN A 245 -7.44 3.75 2.81
C GLN A 245 -7.84 2.44 2.08
N TYR A 246 -7.59 2.39 0.77
CA TYR A 246 -7.93 1.22 -0.05
C TYR A 246 -6.97 0.05 0.13
N VAL A 247 -5.64 0.29 0.17
CA VAL A 247 -4.63 -0.78 0.12
C VAL A 247 -3.85 -1.00 1.41
N ASP A 248 -3.92 -0.07 2.38
CA ASP A 248 -3.11 -0.15 3.60
C ASP A 248 -3.75 -1.01 4.68
N PHE A 249 -2.88 -1.61 5.48
CA PHE A 249 -3.22 -2.34 6.71
C PHE A 249 -3.21 -1.46 7.96
N TYR A 250 -3.24 -0.13 7.79
CA TYR A 250 -3.14 0.86 8.86
C TYR A 250 -1.86 0.78 9.69
N THR A 251 -0.79 0.25 9.09
CA THR A 251 0.51 0.11 9.77
C THR A 251 1.20 1.46 9.91
N THR A 252 1.34 2.18 8.80
CA THR A 252 2.03 3.48 8.77
C THR A 252 1.37 4.48 7.81
N PRO A 253 0.04 4.67 7.84
CA PRO A 253 -0.69 5.45 6.83
C PRO A 253 -0.23 6.91 6.75
N VAL A 254 0.22 7.49 7.87
CA VAL A 254 0.67 8.88 7.96
C VAL A 254 1.87 9.18 7.05
N LEU A 255 2.69 8.18 6.68
CA LEU A 255 3.81 8.36 5.75
C LEU A 255 3.34 8.85 4.37
N THR A 256 2.16 8.41 3.92
CA THR A 256 1.58 8.80 2.62
C THR A 256 1.09 10.25 2.59
N LEU A 257 0.96 10.89 3.76
CA LEU A 257 0.74 12.33 3.90
C LEU A 257 2.06 13.08 4.09
N VAL A 258 2.85 12.69 5.11
CA VAL A 258 3.97 13.51 5.61
C VAL A 258 5.09 13.60 4.59
N LEU A 259 5.45 12.49 3.93
CA LEU A 259 6.56 12.47 2.99
C LEU A 259 6.26 13.31 1.72
N PRO A 260 5.14 13.15 1.00
CA PRO A 260 4.88 13.97 -0.18
C PRO A 260 4.51 15.43 0.16
N ALA A 261 3.81 15.69 1.30
CA ALA A 261 3.52 17.05 1.73
C ALA A 261 4.80 17.81 2.12
N GLY A 262 5.71 17.15 2.86
CA GLY A 262 7.01 17.68 3.20
C GLY A 262 7.87 17.97 1.97
N THR A 263 7.91 17.02 1.01
CA THR A 263 8.60 17.21 -0.27
C THR A 263 8.07 18.43 -1.02
N ALA A 264 6.75 18.57 -1.11
CA ALA A 264 6.12 19.72 -1.77
C ALA A 264 6.42 21.03 -1.03
N LEU A 265 6.36 21.03 0.31
CA LEU A 265 6.69 22.19 1.12
C LEU A 265 8.11 22.66 0.87
N LEU A 266 9.09 21.76 0.92
CA LEU A 266 10.50 22.07 0.67
C LEU A 266 10.72 22.67 -0.72
N LEU A 267 10.12 22.09 -1.76
CA LEU A 267 10.21 22.61 -3.12
C LEU A 267 9.59 24.01 -3.24
N LEU A 268 8.40 24.22 -2.67
CA LEU A 268 7.70 25.51 -2.74
C LEU A 268 8.44 26.59 -1.95
N GLN A 269 9.11 26.24 -0.85
CA GLN A 269 9.99 27.16 -0.12
C GLN A 269 11.24 27.52 -0.94
N GLN A 270 11.89 26.55 -1.56
CA GLN A 270 13.05 26.78 -2.43
C GLN A 270 12.69 27.66 -3.63
N GLU A 271 11.48 27.51 -4.20
CA GLU A 271 10.96 28.34 -5.28
C GLU A 271 10.50 29.74 -4.81
N GLY A 272 10.63 30.07 -3.52
CA GLY A 272 10.21 31.36 -2.96
C GLY A 272 8.70 31.55 -2.83
N ARG A 273 7.90 30.50 -3.00
CA ARG A 273 6.42 30.56 -3.04
C ARG A 273 5.74 30.44 -1.66
N LEU A 274 6.44 29.87 -0.67
CA LEU A 274 5.96 29.70 0.72
C LEU A 274 7.03 30.19 1.71
N GLN A 275 7.29 31.51 1.70
CA GLN A 275 8.34 32.07 2.56
C GLN A 275 7.87 32.39 4.00
N ARG A 276 6.56 32.66 4.18
CA ARG A 276 6.01 33.00 5.49
C ARG A 276 5.52 31.77 6.23
N PRO A 277 5.84 31.61 7.52
CA PRO A 277 5.39 30.44 8.32
C PRO A 277 3.86 30.24 8.25
N LYS A 278 3.08 31.31 8.27
CA LYS A 278 1.63 31.25 8.14
C LYS A 278 1.17 30.61 6.82
N GLN A 279 1.85 30.91 5.70
CA GLN A 279 1.53 30.33 4.40
C GLN A 279 1.85 28.83 4.36
N ALA A 280 2.97 28.42 4.97
CA ALA A 280 3.36 27.03 5.09
C ALA A 280 2.35 26.23 5.94
N LEU A 281 1.91 26.78 7.10
CA LEU A 281 0.90 26.16 7.94
C LEU A 281 -0.46 26.01 7.23
N ILE A 282 -0.92 27.03 6.50
CA ILE A 282 -2.15 26.95 5.72
C ILE A 282 -2.03 25.89 4.62
N PHE A 283 -0.89 25.82 3.94
CA PHE A 283 -0.63 24.80 2.92
C PHE A 283 -0.68 23.40 3.51
N LEU A 284 0.04 23.13 4.61
CA LEU A 284 0.03 21.84 5.28
C LEU A 284 -1.37 21.48 5.82
N GLY A 285 -2.09 22.43 6.37
CA GLY A 285 -3.49 22.23 6.82
C GLY A 285 -4.41 21.81 5.67
N ARG A 286 -4.28 22.42 4.49
CA ARG A 286 -5.02 21.99 3.28
C ARG A 286 -4.63 20.59 2.82
N CYS A 287 -3.35 20.25 2.89
CA CYS A 287 -2.84 18.91 2.57
C CYS A 287 -3.41 17.87 3.53
N LEU A 288 -3.37 18.14 4.83
CA LEU A 288 -3.92 17.25 5.87
C LEU A 288 -5.42 17.05 5.69
N LEU A 289 -6.18 18.14 5.53
CA LEU A 289 -7.63 18.08 5.35
C LEU A 289 -8.00 17.29 4.07
N ALA A 290 -7.28 17.50 2.99
CA ALA A 290 -7.52 16.79 1.75
C ALA A 290 -7.24 15.27 1.88
N TRP A 291 -6.13 14.90 2.52
CA TRP A 291 -5.76 13.51 2.76
C TRP A 291 -6.72 12.82 3.73
N ALA A 292 -7.13 13.50 4.81
CA ALA A 292 -8.03 12.94 5.82
C ALA A 292 -9.50 12.86 5.36
N ALA A 293 -9.89 13.63 4.34
CA ALA A 293 -11.24 13.63 3.78
C ALA A 293 -11.44 12.58 2.68
N ALA A 294 -10.39 11.87 2.32
CA ALA A 294 -10.40 10.84 1.30
C ALA A 294 -10.79 9.48 1.85
#